data_614352c61ef3120cd678774a683f8f8a
#
_entry.id   614352c61ef3120cd678774a683f8f8a
#
_cell.length_a   1.000
_cell.length_b   1.000
_cell.length_c   1.000
_cell.angle_alpha   90.00
_cell.angle_beta   90.00
_cell.angle_gamma   90.00
#
_symmetry.space_group_name_H-M   'P 1'
#
loop_
_entity.id
_entity.type
_entity.pdbx_description
1 polymer ?
#
loop_
_entity_poly.entity_id
_entity_poly.type
_entity_poly.pdbx_seq_one_letter_code
_entity_poly.pdbx_strand_id
1 'polypeptide(L)'
;MQNIRNFCIIAHIDHGKSTLADRLLEFTKTIQITEGQMLDDMDLERERGITIKSHAIQMEYEKDGQKYILNLIDTPGHVDFSYEVSRSIAACEGALLVVDATQGVQAQTISNLYMAIDNDLEIIPVINKIDMPSAMPDEVEDEIVDLLGCDRKDIIRASGKTGEGVEEVLNAVVERIPAPEGDPEAPLQALIFDSVFNSFRGIIAYFKIVNGTIHKGDKVKFFNTGMEYDADEVGVLKMDMIPRKELGTGDVGYIITGIKNSREVKVGDTITLTARPCDKAIEGFQEVKPMVFAGVYPIDPTDYENLRASLEKLQLNDASLTFSPESSVALGFGFRCGFLGLLHMEIVQERLDREFDMDVITTVPNVSYMVYTKQGEEKEVHNPSGLPDQTMIDHIEEPYIRASIITAADYIGPIMKLCLDKRGELIKQEYVSGNRVELHFMLPLGEIVIDFYDKLKSISKGYASFDYHVDCYRPSKLIKLDILLNGEPVDALSTLTHQDNAVTFGRRMCEKLKELIPRQQFDIAIQAAIGAKIIARETVKQVRKDVTAKCYGGDVSRKRKLLEKQKRGKKRMKQIGNVEVPQKAFLAVLKLD
;
A
#
# COMPACT_ATOMS: atom_id res chain seq x y z
N MET A 1 -31.18 10.77 -13.86
CA MET A 1 -30.29 9.79 -14.49
C MET A 1 -29.62 10.28 -15.77
N GLN A 2 -30.33 10.69 -16.82
CA GLN A 2 -29.70 11.02 -18.13
C GLN A 2 -28.62 12.11 -18.09
N ASN A 3 -28.65 13.00 -17.12
CA ASN A 3 -27.68 14.08 -16.95
C ASN A 3 -26.59 13.77 -15.92
N ILE A 4 -26.50 12.55 -15.41
CA ILE A 4 -25.47 12.13 -14.46
C ILE A 4 -24.34 11.45 -15.23
N ARG A 5 -23.08 11.72 -14.84
CA ARG A 5 -21.87 11.04 -15.32
C ARG A 5 -21.00 10.69 -14.13
N ASN A 6 -20.78 9.41 -13.90
CA ASN A 6 -19.88 8.93 -12.85
C ASN A 6 -18.60 8.44 -13.51
N PHE A 7 -17.48 9.01 -13.15
CA PHE A 7 -16.21 8.70 -13.75
C PHE A 7 -15.06 8.76 -12.75
N CYS A 8 -14.02 8.01 -13.04
CA CYS A 8 -12.77 8.04 -12.28
C CYS A 8 -11.61 8.51 -13.15
N ILE A 9 -10.48 8.83 -12.52
CA ILE A 9 -9.23 9.13 -13.19
C ILE A 9 -8.25 8.00 -12.88
N ILE A 10 -7.82 7.28 -13.92
CA ILE A 10 -6.80 6.26 -13.83
C ILE A 10 -5.51 6.77 -14.44
N ALA A 11 -4.41 6.64 -13.72
CA ALA A 11 -3.10 7.14 -14.12
C ALA A 11 -1.99 6.39 -13.41
N HIS A 12 -0.79 6.43 -14.00
CA HIS A 12 0.42 6.07 -13.26
C HIS A 12 0.78 7.16 -12.24
N ILE A 13 1.60 6.81 -11.25
CA ILE A 13 2.15 7.77 -10.27
C ILE A 13 2.86 8.91 -11.03
N ASP A 14 2.72 10.13 -10.53
CA ASP A 14 3.33 11.35 -11.10
C ASP A 14 2.84 11.75 -12.52
N HIS A 15 1.83 11.09 -13.09
CA HIS A 15 1.23 11.52 -14.36
C HIS A 15 0.32 12.76 -14.24
N GLY A 16 0.17 13.31 -13.03
CA GLY A 16 -0.55 14.56 -12.76
C GLY A 16 -2.06 14.38 -12.60
N LYS A 17 -2.48 13.22 -12.08
CA LYS A 17 -3.87 12.89 -11.78
C LYS A 17 -4.55 13.94 -10.90
N SER A 18 -4.02 14.18 -9.68
CA SER A 18 -4.59 15.13 -8.70
C SER A 18 -4.59 16.57 -9.25
N THR A 19 -3.54 16.97 -9.97
CA THR A 19 -3.48 18.31 -10.60
C THR A 19 -4.55 18.48 -11.69
N LEU A 20 -4.81 17.45 -12.50
CA LEU A 20 -5.88 17.49 -13.49
C LEU A 20 -7.25 17.52 -12.82
N ALA A 21 -7.45 16.70 -11.80
CA ALA A 21 -8.69 16.66 -11.02
C ALA A 21 -9.01 18.03 -10.38
N ASP A 22 -8.03 18.68 -9.73
CA ASP A 22 -8.18 20.03 -9.19
C ASP A 22 -8.58 21.03 -10.28
N ARG A 23 -7.99 20.92 -11.47
CA ARG A 23 -8.30 21.80 -12.59
C ARG A 23 -9.73 21.60 -13.13
N LEU A 24 -10.23 20.35 -13.15
CA LEU A 24 -11.64 20.06 -13.46
C LEU A 24 -12.59 20.69 -12.43
N LEU A 25 -12.24 20.63 -11.15
CA LEU A 25 -13.00 21.24 -10.06
C LEU A 25 -13.02 22.77 -10.14
N GLU A 26 -11.90 23.40 -10.49
CA GLU A 26 -11.81 24.85 -10.71
C GLU A 26 -12.66 25.27 -11.91
N PHE A 27 -12.55 24.58 -13.05
CA PHE A 27 -13.28 24.91 -14.26
C PHE A 27 -14.80 24.82 -14.06
N THR A 28 -15.26 23.84 -13.31
CA THR A 28 -16.67 23.68 -12.91
C THR A 28 -17.09 24.59 -11.77
N LYS A 29 -16.21 25.47 -11.29
CA LYS A 29 -16.44 26.38 -10.14
C LYS A 29 -16.88 25.67 -8.85
N THR A 30 -16.51 24.40 -8.73
CA THR A 30 -16.75 23.62 -7.51
C THR A 30 -15.82 24.08 -6.39
N ILE A 31 -14.59 24.47 -6.76
CA ILE A 31 -13.61 25.11 -5.86
C ILE A 31 -13.25 26.51 -6.38
N GLN A 32 -12.74 27.35 -5.48
CA GLN A 32 -12.09 28.60 -5.86
C GLN A 32 -10.61 28.32 -6.19
N ILE A 33 -10.04 29.12 -7.11
CA ILE A 33 -8.62 29.02 -7.48
C ILE A 33 -7.78 29.19 -6.21
N THR A 34 -7.04 28.15 -5.85
CA THR A 34 -6.12 28.12 -4.70
C THR A 34 -4.77 27.57 -5.12
N GLU A 35 -3.69 28.07 -4.51
CA GLU A 35 -2.37 27.46 -4.67
C GLU A 35 -2.31 26.19 -3.80
N GLY A 36 -2.23 25.03 -4.42
CA GLY A 36 -2.08 23.70 -3.76
C GLY A 36 -3.02 22.62 -4.30
N GLN A 37 -2.74 21.38 -3.93
CA GLN A 37 -3.58 20.22 -4.26
C GLN A 37 -4.72 20.14 -3.23
N MET A 38 -5.94 20.38 -3.67
CA MET A 38 -7.13 20.42 -2.79
C MET A 38 -7.71 19.03 -2.52
N LEU A 39 -7.52 18.08 -3.43
CA LEU A 39 -8.00 16.71 -3.29
C LEU A 39 -7.16 15.87 -2.36
N ASP A 40 -5.89 16.20 -2.21
CA ASP A 40 -4.99 15.49 -1.31
C ASP A 40 -5.20 16.07 0.12
N ASP A 41 -6.17 15.51 0.85
CA ASP A 41 -6.58 16.00 2.18
C ASP A 41 -5.51 15.75 3.25
N MET A 42 -4.71 14.70 3.08
CA MET A 42 -3.65 14.34 4.03
C MET A 42 -2.34 15.06 3.68
N ASP A 43 -1.65 15.60 4.69
CA ASP A 43 -0.32 16.16 4.50
C ASP A 43 0.65 15.14 3.88
N LEU A 44 0.46 13.87 4.21
CA LEU A 44 1.24 12.76 3.68
C LEU A 44 1.03 12.54 2.17
N GLU A 45 -0.19 12.72 1.67
CA GLU A 45 -0.50 12.67 0.23
C GLU A 45 0.23 13.77 -0.53
N ARG A 46 0.18 14.99 0.00
CA ARG A 46 0.87 16.17 -0.59
C ARG A 46 2.40 16.02 -0.59
N GLU A 47 2.97 15.53 0.51
CA GLU A 47 4.41 15.34 0.64
C GLU A 47 4.94 14.24 -0.30
N ARG A 48 4.19 13.15 -0.47
CA ARG A 48 4.59 12.01 -1.29
C ARG A 48 4.12 12.11 -2.74
N GLY A 49 3.20 13.05 -3.06
CA GLY A 49 2.61 13.21 -4.38
C GLY A 49 1.76 12.02 -4.82
N ILE A 50 1.15 11.31 -3.88
CA ILE A 50 0.31 10.13 -4.15
C ILE A 50 -1.05 10.29 -3.47
N THR A 51 -2.12 9.89 -4.14
CA THR A 51 -3.43 9.73 -3.52
C THR A 51 -3.46 8.42 -2.75
N ILE A 52 -3.80 8.47 -1.47
CA ILE A 52 -3.91 7.32 -0.57
C ILE A 52 -5.38 6.88 -0.45
N LYS A 53 -6.29 7.86 -0.35
CA LYS A 53 -7.72 7.62 -0.22
C LYS A 53 -8.50 8.07 -1.44
N SER A 54 -9.54 7.30 -1.76
CA SER A 54 -10.50 7.69 -2.78
C SER A 54 -11.39 8.83 -2.28
N HIS A 55 -11.61 9.83 -3.11
CA HIS A 55 -12.52 10.95 -2.84
C HIS A 55 -13.60 10.99 -3.92
N ALA A 56 -14.85 11.09 -3.52
CA ALA A 56 -15.95 11.31 -4.46
C ALA A 56 -16.40 12.76 -4.37
N ILE A 57 -16.39 13.48 -5.48
CA ILE A 57 -16.81 14.88 -5.53
C ILE A 57 -17.81 15.09 -6.65
N GLN A 58 -18.95 15.72 -6.30
CA GLN A 58 -19.98 16.10 -7.23
C GLN A 58 -19.70 17.49 -7.78
N MET A 59 -19.65 17.60 -9.11
CA MET A 59 -19.52 18.85 -9.88
C MET A 59 -20.79 19.14 -10.67
N GLU A 60 -21.05 20.39 -10.95
CA GLU A 60 -22.09 20.82 -11.88
C GLU A 60 -21.44 21.42 -13.12
N TYR A 61 -21.80 20.92 -14.29
CA TYR A 61 -21.28 21.42 -15.57
C TYR A 61 -22.44 21.72 -16.52
N GLU A 62 -22.37 22.90 -17.19
CA GLU A 62 -23.37 23.30 -18.16
C GLU A 62 -22.81 23.26 -19.57
N LYS A 63 -23.45 22.47 -20.43
CA LYS A 63 -23.12 22.36 -21.85
C LYS A 63 -24.38 22.53 -22.70
N ASP A 64 -24.32 23.41 -23.70
CA ASP A 64 -25.43 23.70 -24.63
C ASP A 64 -26.74 24.04 -23.92
N GLY A 65 -26.67 24.72 -22.76
CA GLY A 65 -27.84 25.09 -21.96
C GLY A 65 -28.43 23.94 -21.13
N GLN A 66 -27.81 22.78 -21.14
CA GLN A 66 -28.21 21.64 -20.33
C GLN A 66 -27.23 21.45 -19.16
N LYS A 67 -27.77 21.26 -17.95
CA LYS A 67 -26.98 21.01 -16.75
C LYS A 67 -26.74 19.54 -16.57
N TYR A 68 -25.47 19.20 -16.30
CA TYR A 68 -25.00 17.85 -16.00
C TYR A 68 -24.46 17.79 -14.57
N ILE A 69 -24.64 16.66 -13.95
CA ILE A 69 -24.06 16.30 -12.65
C ILE A 69 -22.91 15.35 -12.95
N LEU A 70 -21.69 15.76 -12.62
CA LEU A 70 -20.48 14.98 -12.82
C LEU A 70 -19.97 14.52 -11.46
N ASN A 71 -19.93 13.22 -11.22
CA ASN A 71 -19.36 12.65 -10.00
C ASN A 71 -17.98 12.12 -10.34
N LEU A 72 -16.95 12.82 -9.89
CA LEU A 72 -15.58 12.37 -9.97
C LEU A 72 -15.27 11.49 -8.76
N ILE A 73 -14.83 10.26 -9.00
CA ILE A 73 -14.31 9.37 -7.97
C ILE A 73 -12.80 9.29 -8.17
N ASP A 74 -12.05 10.00 -7.34
CA ASP A 74 -10.58 9.98 -7.40
C ASP A 74 -10.04 8.64 -6.90
N THR A 75 -9.03 8.10 -7.57
CA THR A 75 -8.48 6.76 -7.29
C THR A 75 -7.01 6.86 -6.90
N PRO A 76 -6.52 6.02 -5.96
CA PRO A 76 -5.08 5.88 -5.76
C PRO A 76 -4.35 5.46 -7.05
N GLY A 77 -3.08 5.86 -7.19
CA GLY A 77 -2.28 5.51 -8.37
C GLY A 77 -1.24 4.42 -8.13
N HIS A 78 -1.13 3.87 -6.90
CA HIS A 78 -0.07 2.93 -6.54
C HIS A 78 -0.57 1.49 -6.50
N VAL A 79 0.31 0.53 -6.87
CA VAL A 79 -0.03 -0.91 -6.91
C VAL A 79 -0.53 -1.47 -5.58
N ASP A 80 -0.01 -1.01 -4.44
CA ASP A 80 -0.46 -1.43 -3.11
C ASP A 80 -1.94 -1.12 -2.87
N PHE A 81 -2.49 -0.13 -3.59
CA PHE A 81 -3.89 0.32 -3.49
C PHE A 81 -4.76 -0.13 -4.67
N SER A 82 -4.33 -1.15 -5.41
CA SER A 82 -5.09 -1.69 -6.56
C SER A 82 -6.52 -2.11 -6.20
N TYR A 83 -6.73 -2.50 -4.95
CA TYR A 83 -8.04 -2.86 -4.45
C TYR A 83 -8.98 -1.64 -4.29
N GLU A 84 -8.48 -0.51 -3.78
CA GLU A 84 -9.23 0.76 -3.72
C GLU A 84 -9.55 1.25 -5.13
N VAL A 85 -8.60 1.11 -6.06
CA VAL A 85 -8.81 1.43 -7.48
C VAL A 85 -9.95 0.59 -8.07
N SER A 86 -9.93 -0.72 -7.85
CA SER A 86 -10.98 -1.62 -8.36
C SER A 86 -12.38 -1.25 -7.87
N ARG A 87 -12.53 -0.84 -6.60
CA ARG A 87 -13.81 -0.41 -6.03
C ARG A 87 -14.30 0.90 -6.62
N SER A 88 -13.40 1.86 -6.77
CA SER A 88 -13.72 3.15 -7.37
C SER A 88 -14.14 2.98 -8.83
N ILE A 89 -13.45 2.12 -9.57
CA ILE A 89 -13.81 1.74 -10.95
C ILE A 89 -15.21 1.13 -11.01
N ALA A 90 -15.54 0.19 -10.12
CA ALA A 90 -16.85 -0.46 -10.07
C ALA A 90 -18.02 0.54 -9.78
N ALA A 91 -17.72 1.72 -9.24
CA ALA A 91 -18.72 2.76 -9.01
C ALA A 91 -18.88 3.73 -10.19
N CYS A 92 -18.16 3.55 -11.30
CA CYS A 92 -18.15 4.45 -12.45
C CYS A 92 -18.76 3.81 -13.71
N GLU A 93 -19.14 4.66 -14.67
CA GLU A 93 -19.49 4.30 -16.03
C GLU A 93 -18.39 4.67 -17.04
N GLY A 94 -17.40 5.47 -16.62
CA GLY A 94 -16.28 5.84 -17.48
C GLY A 94 -15.02 6.16 -16.71
N ALA A 95 -13.89 6.19 -17.42
CA ALA A 95 -12.59 6.50 -16.86
C ALA A 95 -11.81 7.44 -17.77
N LEU A 96 -11.16 8.46 -17.18
CA LEU A 96 -10.14 9.25 -17.85
C LEU A 96 -8.80 8.51 -17.71
N LEU A 97 -8.25 8.03 -18.80
CA LEU A 97 -6.92 7.43 -18.85
C LEU A 97 -5.87 8.51 -19.07
N VAL A 98 -5.20 8.93 -17.99
CA VAL A 98 -4.24 10.03 -18.02
C VAL A 98 -2.83 9.51 -18.21
N VAL A 99 -2.19 9.94 -19.30
CA VAL A 99 -0.82 9.59 -19.66
C VAL A 99 0.04 10.85 -19.72
N ASP A 100 1.21 10.83 -19.10
CA ASP A 100 2.18 11.94 -19.12
C ASP A 100 2.85 12.04 -20.49
N ALA A 101 2.78 13.21 -21.13
CA ALA A 101 3.40 13.50 -22.41
C ALA A 101 4.93 13.32 -22.43
N THR A 102 5.58 13.30 -21.25
CA THR A 102 7.05 13.15 -21.12
C THR A 102 7.49 11.72 -20.83
N GLN A 103 6.59 10.88 -20.31
CA GLN A 103 6.91 9.51 -19.89
C GLN A 103 6.21 8.44 -20.72
N GLY A 104 5.05 8.77 -21.34
CA GLY A 104 4.22 7.84 -22.11
C GLY A 104 3.55 6.77 -21.24
N VAL A 105 3.12 5.68 -21.86
CA VAL A 105 2.41 4.58 -21.21
C VAL A 105 3.32 3.84 -20.22
N GLN A 106 2.82 3.56 -19.00
CA GLN A 106 3.55 2.89 -17.93
C GLN A 106 2.79 1.63 -17.45
N ALA A 107 3.44 0.74 -16.67
CA ALA A 107 2.86 -0.54 -16.26
C ALA A 107 1.51 -0.38 -15.53
N GLN A 108 1.41 0.54 -14.58
CA GLN A 108 0.15 0.81 -13.87
C GLN A 108 -0.93 1.41 -14.78
N THR A 109 -0.55 2.15 -15.84
CA THR A 109 -1.49 2.62 -16.86
C THR A 109 -2.19 1.42 -17.50
N ILE A 110 -1.43 0.39 -17.87
CA ILE A 110 -1.96 -0.82 -18.51
C ILE A 110 -2.83 -1.62 -17.54
N SER A 111 -2.35 -1.87 -16.31
CA SER A 111 -3.11 -2.65 -15.32
C SER A 111 -4.43 -1.99 -14.95
N ASN A 112 -4.41 -0.67 -14.72
CA ASN A 112 -5.63 0.08 -14.40
C ASN A 112 -6.58 0.14 -15.61
N LEU A 113 -6.04 0.22 -16.82
CA LEU A 113 -6.84 0.15 -18.04
C LEU A 113 -7.57 -1.18 -18.18
N TYR A 114 -6.88 -2.31 -17.96
CA TYR A 114 -7.53 -3.62 -18.00
C TYR A 114 -8.62 -3.75 -16.93
N MET A 115 -8.38 -3.27 -15.70
CA MET A 115 -9.43 -3.25 -14.68
C MET A 115 -10.64 -2.41 -15.12
N ALA A 116 -10.43 -1.29 -15.80
CA ALA A 116 -11.53 -0.47 -16.31
C ALA A 116 -12.30 -1.16 -17.45
N ILE A 117 -11.59 -1.85 -18.36
CA ILE A 117 -12.19 -2.63 -19.45
C ILE A 117 -12.98 -3.82 -18.90
N ASP A 118 -12.46 -4.55 -17.90
CA ASP A 118 -13.13 -5.67 -17.26
C ASP A 118 -14.43 -5.26 -16.54
N ASN A 119 -14.55 -3.97 -16.20
CA ASN A 119 -15.77 -3.38 -15.64
C ASN A 119 -16.63 -2.64 -16.68
N ASP A 120 -16.39 -2.85 -17.98
CA ASP A 120 -17.13 -2.26 -19.10
C ASP A 120 -17.17 -0.70 -19.09
N LEU A 121 -16.12 -0.03 -18.58
CA LEU A 121 -16.07 1.42 -18.56
C LEU A 121 -15.74 2.02 -19.93
N GLU A 122 -16.38 3.14 -20.26
CA GLU A 122 -15.97 3.98 -21.41
C GLU A 122 -14.64 4.66 -21.08
N ILE A 123 -13.63 4.49 -21.93
CA ILE A 123 -12.27 5.02 -21.72
C ILE A 123 -12.08 6.28 -22.54
N ILE A 124 -11.71 7.38 -21.88
CA ILE A 124 -11.33 8.64 -22.52
C ILE A 124 -9.83 8.86 -22.31
N PRO A 125 -8.99 8.68 -23.34
CA PRO A 125 -7.57 8.91 -23.24
C PRO A 125 -7.23 10.41 -23.21
N VAL A 126 -6.39 10.80 -22.23
CA VAL A 126 -5.94 12.18 -22.03
C VAL A 126 -4.42 12.19 -21.91
N ILE A 127 -3.74 12.93 -22.76
CA ILE A 127 -2.31 13.19 -22.67
C ILE A 127 -2.12 14.46 -21.85
N ASN A 128 -1.53 14.31 -20.66
CA ASN A 128 -1.31 15.41 -19.73
C ASN A 128 0.13 15.96 -19.81
N LYS A 129 0.34 17.13 -19.23
CA LYS A 129 1.63 17.84 -19.17
C LYS A 129 2.21 18.24 -20.55
N ILE A 130 1.35 18.58 -21.50
CA ILE A 130 1.79 19.06 -22.82
C ILE A 130 2.58 20.38 -22.76
N ASP A 131 2.49 21.12 -21.66
CA ASP A 131 3.23 22.34 -21.36
C ASP A 131 4.71 22.12 -21.05
N MET A 132 5.13 20.87 -20.83
CA MET A 132 6.51 20.56 -20.49
C MET A 132 7.42 20.63 -21.72
N PRO A 133 8.65 21.22 -21.60
CA PRO A 133 9.58 21.29 -22.74
C PRO A 133 10.03 19.93 -23.30
N SER A 134 9.93 18.88 -22.48
CA SER A 134 10.26 17.50 -22.84
C SER A 134 9.06 16.68 -23.30
N ALA A 135 7.90 17.30 -23.50
CA ALA A 135 6.70 16.61 -23.93
C ALA A 135 6.83 16.10 -25.36
N MET A 136 6.41 14.86 -25.60
CA MET A 136 6.39 14.16 -26.88
C MET A 136 4.97 13.68 -27.20
N PRO A 137 3.99 14.60 -27.34
CA PRO A 137 2.59 14.21 -27.44
C PRO A 137 2.28 13.33 -28.65
N ASP A 138 2.95 13.53 -29.78
CA ASP A 138 2.71 12.75 -31.00
C ASP A 138 3.16 11.29 -30.83
N GLU A 139 4.30 11.04 -30.15
CA GLU A 139 4.80 9.71 -29.85
C GLU A 139 3.89 8.99 -28.83
N VAL A 140 3.43 9.73 -27.82
CA VAL A 140 2.52 9.19 -26.79
C VAL A 140 1.13 8.90 -27.36
N GLU A 141 0.66 9.69 -28.35
CA GLU A 141 -0.55 9.34 -29.11
C GLU A 141 -0.42 8.00 -29.81
N ASP A 142 0.72 7.75 -30.47
CA ASP A 142 0.97 6.46 -31.12
C ASP A 142 0.93 5.30 -30.11
N GLU A 143 1.56 5.46 -28.94
CA GLU A 143 1.50 4.46 -27.87
C GLU A 143 0.05 4.17 -27.42
N ILE A 144 -0.77 5.22 -27.28
CA ILE A 144 -2.16 5.09 -26.85
C ILE A 144 -3.02 4.44 -27.94
N VAL A 145 -2.81 4.82 -29.21
CA VAL A 145 -3.50 4.19 -30.35
C VAL A 145 -3.17 2.70 -30.44
N ASP A 146 -1.89 2.34 -30.29
CA ASP A 146 -1.46 0.94 -30.28
C ASP A 146 -2.08 0.15 -29.10
N LEU A 147 -2.23 0.79 -27.94
CA LEU A 147 -2.78 0.16 -26.74
C LEU A 147 -4.31 0.00 -26.78
N LEU A 148 -5.04 1.03 -27.22
CA LEU A 148 -6.51 1.07 -27.16
C LEU A 148 -7.17 0.71 -28.50
N GLY A 149 -6.46 0.81 -29.62
CA GLY A 149 -7.04 0.70 -30.95
C GLY A 149 -8.00 1.85 -31.32
N CYS A 150 -7.91 3.00 -30.63
CA CYS A 150 -8.75 4.18 -30.85
C CYS A 150 -8.21 5.07 -32.00
N ASP A 151 -9.05 5.99 -32.50
CA ASP A 151 -8.58 7.01 -33.44
C ASP A 151 -7.80 8.11 -32.69
N ARG A 152 -6.75 8.66 -33.30
CA ARG A 152 -5.99 9.80 -32.72
C ARG A 152 -6.84 11.01 -32.36
N LYS A 153 -7.92 11.27 -33.09
CA LYS A 153 -8.87 12.37 -32.82
C LYS A 153 -9.63 12.22 -31.51
N ASP A 154 -9.69 10.99 -30.97
CA ASP A 154 -10.38 10.69 -29.73
C ASP A 154 -9.48 10.90 -28.49
N ILE A 155 -8.19 11.16 -28.71
CA ILE A 155 -7.20 11.46 -27.68
C ILE A 155 -7.17 12.96 -27.41
N ILE A 156 -7.31 13.36 -26.15
CA ILE A 156 -7.35 14.76 -25.75
C ILE A 156 -5.97 15.16 -25.20
N ARG A 157 -5.43 16.25 -25.73
CA ARG A 157 -4.20 16.86 -25.22
C ARG A 157 -4.54 17.89 -24.16
N ALA A 158 -3.98 17.79 -22.97
CA ALA A 158 -4.29 18.65 -21.85
C ALA A 158 -3.06 19.02 -21.00
N SER A 159 -3.19 20.08 -20.25
CA SER A 159 -2.27 20.44 -19.18
C SER A 159 -3.05 20.78 -17.90
N GLY A 160 -2.98 19.91 -16.91
CA GLY A 160 -3.54 20.20 -15.59
C GLY A 160 -2.92 21.44 -14.95
N LYS A 161 -1.69 21.80 -15.31
CA LYS A 161 -1.00 22.98 -14.78
C LYS A 161 -1.51 24.28 -15.40
N THR A 162 -1.65 24.35 -16.71
CA THR A 162 -2.04 25.58 -17.42
C THR A 162 -3.54 25.70 -17.63
N GLY A 163 -4.28 24.58 -17.58
CA GLY A 163 -5.72 24.53 -17.86
C GLY A 163 -6.04 24.30 -19.35
N GLU A 164 -5.04 24.16 -20.20
CA GLU A 164 -5.21 23.86 -21.64
C GLU A 164 -5.86 22.49 -21.82
N GLY A 165 -6.87 22.37 -22.70
CA GLY A 165 -7.57 21.13 -23.01
C GLY A 165 -8.57 20.63 -21.94
N VAL A 166 -8.74 21.35 -20.82
CA VAL A 166 -9.60 20.91 -19.71
C VAL A 166 -11.09 20.98 -20.08
N GLU A 167 -11.50 21.98 -20.86
CA GLU A 167 -12.87 22.10 -21.37
C GLU A 167 -13.20 20.93 -22.30
N GLU A 168 -12.27 20.56 -23.15
CA GLU A 168 -12.39 19.42 -24.08
C GLU A 168 -12.55 18.10 -23.30
N VAL A 169 -11.82 17.93 -22.19
CA VAL A 169 -11.98 16.77 -21.30
C VAL A 169 -13.38 16.74 -20.71
N LEU A 170 -13.89 17.84 -20.16
CA LEU A 170 -15.27 17.92 -19.62
C LEU A 170 -16.33 17.67 -20.67
N ASN A 171 -16.13 18.20 -21.88
CA ASN A 171 -17.02 17.96 -23.00
C ASN A 171 -17.06 16.48 -23.39
N ALA A 172 -15.90 15.82 -23.44
CA ALA A 172 -15.81 14.39 -23.73
C ALA A 172 -16.46 13.54 -22.63
N VAL A 173 -16.30 13.90 -21.36
CA VAL A 173 -16.98 13.24 -20.24
C VAL A 173 -18.51 13.26 -20.44
N VAL A 174 -19.08 14.42 -20.79
CA VAL A 174 -20.53 14.55 -21.02
C VAL A 174 -20.99 13.76 -22.24
N GLU A 175 -20.23 13.81 -23.35
CA GLU A 175 -20.63 13.24 -24.63
C GLU A 175 -20.41 11.72 -24.73
N ARG A 176 -19.32 11.22 -24.15
CA ARG A 176 -18.86 9.84 -24.37
C ARG A 176 -19.25 8.91 -23.23
N ILE A 177 -19.16 9.37 -21.97
CA ILE A 177 -19.51 8.52 -20.83
C ILE A 177 -21.03 8.32 -20.81
N PRO A 178 -21.53 7.08 -20.78
CA PRO A 178 -22.96 6.81 -20.71
C PRO A 178 -23.56 7.31 -19.39
N ALA A 179 -24.86 7.58 -19.41
CA ALA A 179 -25.59 7.81 -18.16
C ALA A 179 -25.70 6.51 -17.37
N PRO A 180 -25.74 6.57 -16.02
CA PRO A 180 -25.93 5.37 -15.21
C PRO A 180 -27.20 4.63 -15.61
N GLU A 181 -27.12 3.30 -15.66
CA GLU A 181 -28.25 2.41 -15.89
C GLU A 181 -28.83 1.96 -14.55
N GLY A 182 -30.13 1.63 -14.54
CA GLY A 182 -30.83 1.12 -13.36
C GLY A 182 -32.31 1.45 -13.35
N ASP A 183 -33.05 0.81 -12.44
CA ASP A 183 -34.51 0.99 -12.28
C ASP A 183 -34.81 1.73 -10.97
N PRO A 184 -35.34 3.00 -11.04
CA PRO A 184 -35.70 3.76 -9.86
C PRO A 184 -36.85 3.14 -9.02
N GLU A 185 -37.69 2.28 -9.64
CA GLU A 185 -38.82 1.64 -8.98
C GLU A 185 -38.45 0.25 -8.38
N ALA A 186 -37.23 -0.24 -8.65
CA ALA A 186 -36.74 -1.49 -8.08
C ALA A 186 -36.41 -1.35 -6.57
N PRO A 187 -36.23 -2.45 -5.82
CA PRO A 187 -35.67 -2.42 -4.48
C PRO A 187 -34.31 -1.72 -4.46
N LEU A 188 -34.04 -0.96 -3.40
CA LEU A 188 -32.75 -0.26 -3.25
C LEU A 188 -31.58 -1.25 -3.31
N GLN A 189 -30.65 -0.94 -4.19
CA GLN A 189 -29.31 -1.54 -4.25
C GLN A 189 -28.29 -0.42 -4.38
N ALA A 190 -27.49 -0.22 -3.33
CA ALA A 190 -26.42 0.76 -3.35
C ALA A 190 -25.09 0.08 -2.97
N LEU A 191 -24.06 0.29 -3.79
CA LEU A 191 -22.73 -0.26 -3.60
C LEU A 191 -21.90 0.68 -2.73
N ILE A 192 -21.36 0.19 -1.62
CA ILE A 192 -20.40 0.91 -0.79
C ILE A 192 -19.02 0.79 -1.44
N PHE A 193 -18.44 1.90 -1.90
CA PHE A 193 -17.11 1.88 -2.49
C PHE A 193 -16.02 2.39 -1.54
N ASP A 194 -16.37 3.20 -0.50
CA ASP A 194 -15.44 3.65 0.53
C ASP A 194 -16.17 3.98 1.84
N SER A 195 -15.41 4.16 2.93
CA SER A 195 -15.94 4.61 4.22
C SER A 195 -14.91 5.37 5.04
N VAL A 196 -15.38 6.35 5.82
CA VAL A 196 -14.56 7.17 6.72
C VAL A 196 -15.17 7.19 8.10
N PHE A 197 -14.34 7.03 9.12
CA PHE A 197 -14.79 7.15 10.51
C PHE A 197 -14.68 8.61 10.98
N ASN A 198 -15.76 9.11 11.52
CA ASN A 198 -15.83 10.40 12.21
C ASN A 198 -16.16 10.18 13.68
N SER A 199 -15.35 10.75 14.58
CA SER A 199 -15.50 10.54 16.03
C SER A 199 -16.86 10.97 16.60
N PHE A 200 -17.54 11.90 15.94
CA PHE A 200 -18.85 12.44 16.35
C PHE A 200 -20.03 11.76 15.66
N ARG A 201 -19.87 11.45 14.36
CA ARG A 201 -20.96 10.92 13.51
C ARG A 201 -20.90 9.40 13.32
N GLY A 202 -19.83 8.75 13.75
CA GLY A 202 -19.59 7.33 13.47
C GLY A 202 -19.06 7.10 12.05
N ILE A 203 -19.36 5.96 11.46
CA ILE A 203 -18.93 5.62 10.10
C ILE A 203 -19.81 6.33 9.09
N ILE A 204 -19.17 7.01 8.16
CA ILE A 204 -19.78 7.61 6.98
C ILE A 204 -19.44 6.69 5.83
N ALA A 205 -20.43 6.00 5.25
CA ALA A 205 -20.22 5.14 4.09
C ALA A 205 -20.52 5.90 2.81
N TYR A 206 -19.61 5.82 1.85
CA TYR A 206 -19.76 6.39 0.51
C TYR A 206 -20.31 5.31 -0.42
N PHE A 207 -21.35 5.64 -1.16
CA PHE A 207 -22.02 4.66 -1.98
C PHE A 207 -22.48 5.24 -3.32
N LYS A 208 -22.71 4.33 -4.28
CA LYS A 208 -23.41 4.60 -5.54
C LYS A 208 -24.73 3.82 -5.55
N ILE A 209 -25.82 4.46 -5.91
CA ILE A 209 -27.12 3.82 -6.09
C ILE A 209 -27.20 3.21 -7.50
N VAL A 210 -27.33 1.89 -7.55
CA VAL A 210 -27.53 1.17 -8.80
C VAL A 210 -29.04 1.08 -9.13
N ASN A 211 -29.87 0.74 -8.14
CA ASN A 211 -31.31 0.66 -8.28
C ASN A 211 -32.03 1.30 -7.09
N GLY A 212 -33.23 1.79 -7.34
CA GLY A 212 -34.12 2.30 -6.29
C GLY A 212 -33.76 3.68 -5.79
N THR A 213 -34.30 4.04 -4.63
CA THR A 213 -34.18 5.35 -3.99
C THR A 213 -34.03 5.18 -2.48
N ILE A 214 -33.24 6.03 -1.85
CA ILE A 214 -33.06 6.09 -0.39
C ILE A 214 -33.48 7.47 0.11
N HIS A 215 -34.17 7.49 1.26
CA HIS A 215 -34.56 8.73 1.93
C HIS A 215 -33.90 8.85 3.30
N LYS A 216 -33.74 10.08 3.76
CA LYS A 216 -33.38 10.31 5.15
C LYS A 216 -34.42 9.70 6.09
N GLY A 217 -33.98 8.89 7.06
CA GLY A 217 -34.84 8.20 8.04
C GLY A 217 -35.30 6.80 7.61
N ASP A 218 -34.93 6.34 6.41
CA ASP A 218 -35.19 4.98 5.98
C ASP A 218 -34.41 3.97 6.83
N LYS A 219 -35.02 2.81 7.09
CA LYS A 219 -34.35 1.70 7.73
C LYS A 219 -33.63 0.87 6.68
N VAL A 220 -32.29 0.89 6.74
CA VAL A 220 -31.39 0.22 5.80
C VAL A 220 -30.83 -1.06 6.39
N LYS A 221 -30.52 -2.00 5.53
CA LYS A 221 -29.85 -3.26 5.86
C LYS A 221 -28.59 -3.40 5.00
N PHE A 222 -27.47 -3.73 5.64
CA PHE A 222 -26.23 -4.11 4.98
C PHE A 222 -26.32 -5.60 4.62
N PHE A 223 -26.19 -5.92 3.36
CA PHE A 223 -26.55 -7.25 2.83
C PHE A 223 -25.65 -8.36 3.40
N ASN A 224 -24.32 -8.19 3.38
CA ASN A 224 -23.37 -9.20 3.83
C ASN A 224 -23.29 -9.33 5.35
N THR A 225 -23.40 -8.23 6.09
CA THR A 225 -23.35 -8.27 7.55
C THR A 225 -24.72 -8.60 8.16
N GLY A 226 -25.80 -8.36 7.41
CA GLY A 226 -27.19 -8.56 7.87
C GLY A 226 -27.66 -7.54 8.91
N MET A 227 -26.84 -6.55 9.24
CA MET A 227 -27.14 -5.54 10.26
C MET A 227 -28.08 -4.46 9.70
N GLU A 228 -28.96 -3.97 10.57
CA GLU A 228 -29.96 -2.96 10.23
C GLU A 228 -29.75 -1.68 11.01
N TYR A 229 -29.88 -0.54 10.34
CA TYR A 229 -29.69 0.79 10.91
C TYR A 229 -30.66 1.80 10.30
N ASP A 230 -30.86 2.92 11.00
CA ASP A 230 -31.59 4.05 10.44
C ASP A 230 -30.64 4.95 9.65
N ALA A 231 -31.08 5.44 8.49
CA ALA A 231 -30.34 6.42 7.70
C ALA A 231 -30.52 7.80 8.32
N ASP A 232 -29.73 8.13 9.33
CA ASP A 232 -29.82 9.40 10.06
C ASP A 232 -29.63 10.60 9.12
N GLU A 233 -28.74 10.47 8.17
CA GLU A 233 -28.46 11.46 7.13
C GLU A 233 -28.03 10.77 5.84
N VAL A 234 -28.52 11.27 4.72
CA VAL A 234 -28.06 10.96 3.36
C VAL A 234 -27.74 12.25 2.63
N GLY A 235 -26.80 12.25 1.73
CA GLY A 235 -26.41 13.45 1.01
C GLY A 235 -25.36 13.21 -0.06
N VAL A 236 -24.91 14.27 -0.68
CA VAL A 236 -23.87 14.28 -1.73
C VAL A 236 -22.61 14.95 -1.22
N LEU A 237 -21.48 14.56 -1.82
CA LEU A 237 -20.18 15.10 -1.51
C LEU A 237 -19.83 16.18 -2.54
N LYS A 238 -19.67 17.40 -2.07
CA LYS A 238 -18.94 18.46 -2.77
C LYS A 238 -17.62 18.67 -2.04
N MET A 239 -17.16 19.89 -1.82
CA MET A 239 -16.06 20.12 -0.86
C MET A 239 -16.49 19.79 0.58
N ASP A 240 -17.79 19.98 0.87
CA ASP A 240 -18.44 19.60 2.12
C ASP A 240 -19.53 18.57 1.88
N MET A 241 -19.91 17.85 2.93
CA MET A 241 -21.08 16.98 2.93
C MET A 241 -22.37 17.82 2.87
N ILE A 242 -23.14 17.66 1.79
CA ILE A 242 -24.40 18.39 1.61
C ILE A 242 -25.57 17.45 1.81
N PRO A 243 -26.31 17.57 2.94
CA PRO A 243 -27.46 16.73 3.21
C PRO A 243 -28.54 16.87 2.13
N ARG A 244 -29.17 15.76 1.79
CA ARG A 244 -30.32 15.68 0.87
C ARG A 244 -31.49 14.99 1.55
N LYS A 245 -32.69 15.18 1.03
CA LYS A 245 -33.88 14.46 1.51
C LYS A 245 -33.92 13.05 0.95
N GLU A 246 -33.48 12.90 -0.28
CA GLU A 246 -33.47 11.66 -1.04
C GLU A 246 -32.30 11.60 -2.02
N LEU A 247 -31.88 10.42 -2.37
CA LEU A 247 -30.95 10.11 -3.46
C LEU A 247 -31.53 8.96 -4.27
N GLY A 248 -31.41 9.03 -5.59
CA GLY A 248 -31.99 8.08 -6.54
C GLY A 248 -30.97 7.32 -7.35
N THR A 249 -31.45 6.45 -8.22
CA THR A 249 -30.64 5.63 -9.13
C THR A 249 -29.63 6.48 -9.91
N GLY A 250 -28.35 6.06 -9.87
CA GLY A 250 -27.22 6.74 -10.51
C GLY A 250 -26.53 7.77 -9.63
N ASP A 251 -27.10 8.18 -8.50
CA ASP A 251 -26.47 9.13 -7.60
C ASP A 251 -25.31 8.48 -6.85
N VAL A 252 -24.25 9.26 -6.67
CA VAL A 252 -23.13 9.00 -5.76
C VAL A 252 -23.28 9.90 -4.54
N GLY A 253 -23.22 9.29 -3.35
CA GLY A 253 -23.45 10.03 -2.13
C GLY A 253 -22.90 9.34 -0.88
N TYR A 254 -23.32 9.83 0.27
CA TYR A 254 -22.95 9.28 1.56
C TYR A 254 -24.18 8.99 2.44
N ILE A 255 -23.98 8.06 3.38
CA ILE A 255 -24.93 7.74 4.44
C ILE A 255 -24.25 7.78 5.80
N ILE A 256 -24.95 8.32 6.79
CA ILE A 256 -24.58 8.30 8.20
C ILE A 256 -25.63 7.49 8.94
N THR A 257 -25.19 6.48 9.67
CA THR A 257 -26.05 5.53 10.41
C THR A 257 -25.67 5.42 11.88
N GLY A 258 -24.73 6.26 12.36
CA GLY A 258 -24.27 6.23 13.75
C GLY A 258 -23.46 4.98 14.16
N ILE A 259 -23.08 4.13 13.20
CA ILE A 259 -22.25 2.93 13.43
C ILE A 259 -20.87 3.34 13.94
N LYS A 260 -20.40 2.68 14.99
CA LYS A 260 -19.08 2.95 15.59
C LYS A 260 -18.07 1.81 15.40
N ASN A 261 -18.51 0.68 14.88
CA ASN A 261 -17.68 -0.51 14.71
C ASN A 261 -17.46 -0.78 13.21
N SER A 262 -16.21 -0.73 12.75
CA SER A 262 -15.84 -0.94 11.34
C SER A 262 -16.21 -2.34 10.79
N ARG A 263 -16.34 -3.33 11.67
CA ARG A 263 -16.71 -4.69 11.25
C ARG A 263 -18.15 -4.80 10.76
N GLU A 264 -18.99 -3.80 11.06
CA GLU A 264 -20.40 -3.77 10.71
C GLU A 264 -20.67 -3.11 9.35
N VAL A 265 -19.70 -2.33 8.84
CA VAL A 265 -19.75 -1.74 7.49
C VAL A 265 -18.53 -2.22 6.72
N LYS A 266 -18.76 -3.07 5.74
CA LYS A 266 -17.70 -3.55 4.85
C LYS A 266 -17.77 -2.80 3.52
N VAL A 267 -16.65 -2.28 3.07
CA VAL A 267 -16.55 -1.69 1.74
C VAL A 267 -16.71 -2.81 0.70
N GLY A 268 -17.48 -2.54 -0.36
CA GLY A 268 -17.95 -3.56 -1.32
C GLY A 268 -19.28 -4.22 -0.94
N ASP A 269 -19.86 -3.90 0.25
CA ASP A 269 -21.17 -4.40 0.64
C ASP A 269 -22.30 -3.64 -0.08
N THR A 270 -23.47 -4.24 -0.11
CA THR A 270 -24.68 -3.67 -0.69
C THR A 270 -25.63 -3.17 0.39
N ILE A 271 -26.07 -1.92 0.28
CA ILE A 271 -27.13 -1.35 1.11
C ILE A 271 -28.47 -1.59 0.44
N THR A 272 -29.44 -2.06 1.21
CA THR A 272 -30.84 -2.22 0.77
C THR A 272 -31.80 -1.71 1.84
N LEU A 273 -33.09 -1.55 1.51
CA LEU A 273 -34.12 -1.17 2.49
C LEU A 273 -34.63 -2.39 3.26
N THR A 274 -34.74 -2.29 4.58
CA THR A 274 -35.31 -3.37 5.42
C THR A 274 -36.76 -3.69 5.02
N ALA A 275 -37.56 -2.68 4.65
CA ALA A 275 -38.96 -2.84 4.28
C ALA A 275 -39.14 -3.54 2.90
N ARG A 276 -38.18 -3.38 1.99
CA ARG A 276 -38.21 -3.96 0.64
C ARG A 276 -36.77 -4.34 0.25
N PRO A 277 -36.25 -5.44 0.80
CA PRO A 277 -34.88 -5.86 0.53
C PRO A 277 -34.70 -6.32 -0.92
N CYS A 278 -33.51 -6.13 -1.46
CA CYS A 278 -33.12 -6.70 -2.75
C CYS A 278 -32.84 -8.22 -2.61
N ASP A 279 -33.02 -8.94 -3.70
CA ASP A 279 -32.83 -10.41 -3.73
C ASP A 279 -31.36 -10.82 -3.78
N LYS A 280 -30.49 -9.98 -4.35
CA LYS A 280 -29.06 -10.26 -4.55
C LYS A 280 -28.23 -9.04 -4.17
N ALA A 281 -27.03 -9.30 -3.63
CA ALA A 281 -26.01 -8.28 -3.51
C ALA A 281 -25.48 -7.87 -4.89
N ILE A 282 -24.93 -6.67 -4.98
CA ILE A 282 -24.16 -6.24 -6.17
C ILE A 282 -22.90 -7.09 -6.22
N GLU A 283 -22.56 -7.62 -7.40
CA GLU A 283 -21.35 -8.41 -7.62
C GLU A 283 -20.11 -7.51 -7.47
N GLY A 284 -19.01 -8.09 -6.99
CA GLY A 284 -17.73 -7.38 -6.85
C GLY A 284 -17.19 -7.27 -5.42
N PHE A 285 -17.93 -7.78 -4.41
CA PHE A 285 -17.38 -7.86 -3.05
C PHE A 285 -16.26 -8.90 -3.00
N GLN A 286 -15.02 -8.43 -2.80
CA GLN A 286 -13.88 -9.28 -2.49
C GLN A 286 -13.28 -8.86 -1.14
N GLU A 287 -13.00 -9.83 -0.29
CA GLU A 287 -12.30 -9.57 0.97
C GLU A 287 -10.81 -9.36 0.69
N VAL A 288 -10.30 -8.21 1.10
CA VAL A 288 -8.88 -7.89 0.93
C VAL A 288 -8.07 -8.74 1.89
N LYS A 289 -7.11 -9.48 1.35
CA LYS A 289 -6.16 -10.24 2.15
C LYS A 289 -4.83 -9.47 2.21
N PRO A 290 -4.31 -9.18 3.40
CA PRO A 290 -3.00 -8.60 3.53
C PRO A 290 -1.93 -9.56 2.99
N MET A 291 -0.92 -8.98 2.34
CA MET A 291 0.16 -9.74 1.69
C MET A 291 1.48 -9.62 2.44
N VAL A 292 1.66 -8.52 3.18
CA VAL A 292 2.88 -8.22 3.94
C VAL A 292 2.53 -8.11 5.42
N PHE A 293 3.32 -8.75 6.27
CA PHE A 293 3.10 -8.79 7.70
C PHE A 293 4.34 -8.30 8.46
N ALA A 294 4.13 -7.39 9.40
CA ALA A 294 5.17 -6.94 10.31
C ALA A 294 4.65 -6.84 11.75
N GLY A 295 5.53 -7.05 12.72
CA GLY A 295 5.23 -6.73 14.12
C GLY A 295 5.38 -5.22 14.34
N VAL A 296 4.43 -4.61 15.03
CA VAL A 296 4.42 -3.20 15.41
C VAL A 296 4.42 -3.12 16.93
N TYR A 297 5.45 -2.52 17.50
CA TYR A 297 5.68 -2.46 18.95
C TYR A 297 5.86 -1.01 19.38
N PRO A 298 5.28 -0.59 20.52
CA PRO A 298 5.53 0.74 21.05
C PRO A 298 6.97 0.83 21.56
N ILE A 299 7.60 2.01 21.44
CA ILE A 299 8.94 2.24 22.00
C ILE A 299 8.90 2.13 23.51
N ASP A 300 7.92 2.76 24.16
CA ASP A 300 7.65 2.59 25.59
C ASP A 300 6.62 1.47 25.81
N PRO A 301 6.96 0.39 26.53
CA PRO A 301 6.03 -0.70 26.79
C PRO A 301 4.73 -0.28 27.50
N THR A 302 4.70 0.87 28.18
CA THR A 302 3.50 1.41 28.83
C THR A 302 2.45 1.90 27.84
N ASP A 303 2.85 2.18 26.59
CA ASP A 303 1.99 2.67 25.52
C ASP A 303 1.25 1.55 24.73
N TYR A 304 1.33 0.30 25.20
CA TYR A 304 0.65 -0.83 24.52
C TYR A 304 -0.85 -0.61 24.29
N GLU A 305 -1.56 -0.13 25.30
CA GLU A 305 -3.01 0.13 25.18
C GLU A 305 -3.31 1.35 24.31
N ASN A 306 -2.43 2.36 24.31
CA ASN A 306 -2.53 3.52 23.42
C ASN A 306 -2.31 3.10 21.96
N LEU A 307 -1.31 2.25 21.69
CA LEU A 307 -1.05 1.69 20.37
C LEU A 307 -2.25 0.86 19.88
N ARG A 308 -2.84 0.04 20.74
CA ARG A 308 -4.05 -0.71 20.42
C ARG A 308 -5.18 0.21 19.98
N ALA A 309 -5.48 1.23 20.78
CA ALA A 309 -6.54 2.19 20.48
C ALA A 309 -6.26 2.97 19.16
N SER A 310 -4.99 3.28 18.88
CA SER A 310 -4.58 3.95 17.64
C SER A 310 -4.76 3.04 16.42
N LEU A 311 -4.36 1.76 16.51
CA LEU A 311 -4.57 0.78 15.44
C LEU A 311 -6.06 0.51 15.20
N GLU A 312 -6.88 0.42 16.26
CA GLU A 312 -8.35 0.31 16.14
C GLU A 312 -8.94 1.50 15.37
N LYS A 313 -8.50 2.72 15.68
CA LYS A 313 -8.95 3.94 14.96
C LYS A 313 -8.47 3.96 13.50
N LEU A 314 -7.22 3.56 13.24
CA LEU A 314 -6.71 3.45 11.87
C LEU A 314 -7.51 2.44 11.06
N GLN A 315 -7.83 1.27 11.64
CA GLN A 315 -8.62 0.22 10.98
C GLN A 315 -10.05 0.68 10.64
N LEU A 316 -10.60 1.65 11.38
CA LEU A 316 -11.90 2.25 11.04
C LEU A 316 -11.86 3.01 9.71
N ASN A 317 -10.70 3.57 9.37
CA ASN A 317 -10.48 4.35 8.15
C ASN A 317 -9.75 3.57 7.05
N ASP A 318 -9.28 2.36 7.37
CA ASP A 318 -8.49 1.52 6.49
C ASP A 318 -8.87 0.07 6.69
N ALA A 319 -9.84 -0.40 5.91
CA ALA A 319 -10.38 -1.74 6.00
C ALA A 319 -9.37 -2.84 5.62
N SER A 320 -8.26 -2.48 4.97
CA SER A 320 -7.22 -3.40 4.56
C SER A 320 -6.22 -3.70 5.69
N LEU A 321 -6.10 -2.81 6.69
CA LEU A 321 -5.26 -3.01 7.86
C LEU A 321 -5.84 -4.09 8.77
N THR A 322 -5.10 -5.15 8.98
CA THR A 322 -5.43 -6.18 9.97
C THR A 322 -4.40 -6.18 11.09
N PHE A 323 -4.81 -6.45 12.32
CA PHE A 323 -3.87 -6.60 13.42
C PHE A 323 -4.34 -7.61 14.46
N SER A 324 -3.40 -8.28 15.10
CA SER A 324 -3.61 -9.22 16.19
C SER A 324 -2.53 -9.05 17.26
N PRO A 325 -2.84 -9.29 18.55
CA PRO A 325 -1.84 -9.23 19.61
C PRO A 325 -0.65 -10.15 19.34
N GLU A 326 0.54 -9.64 19.57
CA GLU A 326 1.79 -10.40 19.46
C GLU A 326 2.71 -10.05 20.63
N SER A 327 3.59 -10.97 20.99
CA SER A 327 4.65 -10.73 21.97
C SER A 327 6.01 -11.11 21.40
N SER A 328 7.00 -10.29 21.65
CA SER A 328 8.40 -10.53 21.32
C SER A 328 9.24 -10.59 22.60
N VAL A 329 10.15 -11.53 22.67
CA VAL A 329 11.09 -11.61 23.80
C VAL A 329 11.98 -10.37 23.89
N ALA A 330 12.30 -9.78 22.72
CA ALA A 330 13.15 -8.59 22.63
C ALA A 330 12.41 -7.28 22.81
N LEU A 331 11.16 -7.16 22.29
CA LEU A 331 10.41 -5.90 22.20
C LEU A 331 9.20 -5.83 23.14
N GLY A 332 8.84 -6.92 23.81
CA GLY A 332 7.68 -6.97 24.71
C GLY A 332 6.38 -7.21 23.96
N PHE A 333 5.30 -6.57 24.42
CA PHE A 333 3.97 -6.69 23.83
C PHE A 333 3.76 -5.69 22.70
N GLY A 334 3.16 -6.16 21.61
CA GLY A 334 2.84 -5.38 20.41
C GLY A 334 1.75 -6.06 19.59
N PHE A 335 1.74 -5.77 18.31
CA PHE A 335 0.73 -6.29 17.39
C PHE A 335 1.39 -6.79 16.10
N ARG A 336 0.96 -7.97 15.62
CA ARG A 336 1.22 -8.43 14.25
C ARG A 336 0.22 -7.74 13.33
N CYS A 337 0.70 -6.85 12.49
CA CYS A 337 -0.11 -6.13 11.51
C CYS A 337 0.07 -6.73 10.12
N GLY A 338 -1.03 -6.77 9.37
CA GLY A 338 -1.05 -7.15 7.97
C GLY A 338 -1.34 -5.93 7.10
N PHE A 339 -0.59 -5.81 6.01
CA PHE A 339 -0.58 -4.68 5.09
C PHE A 339 -0.73 -5.17 3.65
N LEU A 340 -1.19 -4.30 2.74
CA LEU A 340 -1.27 -4.60 1.32
C LEU A 340 0.12 -4.72 0.67
N GLY A 341 1.04 -3.84 1.07
CA GLY A 341 2.41 -3.79 0.60
C GLY A 341 3.31 -2.96 1.51
N LEU A 342 4.52 -2.68 1.06
CA LEU A 342 5.48 -1.86 1.83
C LEU A 342 5.06 -0.41 1.98
N LEU A 343 4.58 0.21 0.90
CA LEU A 343 4.14 1.60 0.95
C LEU A 343 2.99 1.76 1.94
N HIS A 344 2.03 0.80 1.94
CA HIS A 344 0.95 0.79 2.91
C HIS A 344 1.48 0.69 4.35
N MET A 345 2.47 -0.18 4.61
CA MET A 345 3.11 -0.29 5.93
C MET A 345 3.78 1.03 6.36
N GLU A 346 4.51 1.70 5.46
CA GLU A 346 5.15 2.99 5.75
C GLU A 346 4.11 4.08 6.04
N ILE A 347 3.03 4.12 5.28
CA ILE A 347 1.93 5.07 5.49
C ILE A 347 1.28 4.86 6.85
N VAL A 348 0.96 3.62 7.23
CA VAL A 348 0.39 3.30 8.55
C VAL A 348 1.36 3.71 9.67
N GLN A 349 2.66 3.48 9.50
CA GLN A 349 3.67 3.89 10.48
C GLN A 349 3.74 5.42 10.63
N GLU A 350 3.77 6.16 9.52
CA GLU A 350 3.78 7.63 9.57
C GLU A 350 2.47 8.20 10.13
N ARG A 351 1.35 7.56 9.87
CA ARG A 351 0.06 7.97 10.47
C ARG A 351 0.01 7.72 11.97
N LEU A 352 0.58 6.61 12.46
CA LEU A 352 0.72 6.37 13.89
C LEU A 352 1.53 7.47 14.58
N ASP A 353 2.64 7.90 13.96
CA ASP A 353 3.47 8.99 14.46
C ASP A 353 2.72 10.34 14.42
N ARG A 354 2.20 10.75 13.25
CA ARG A 354 1.66 12.11 13.03
C ARG A 354 0.26 12.33 13.61
N GLU A 355 -0.64 11.35 13.47
CA GLU A 355 -2.04 11.49 13.90
C GLU A 355 -2.26 11.10 15.36
N PHE A 356 -1.40 10.22 15.91
CA PHE A 356 -1.59 9.65 17.25
C PHE A 356 -0.42 9.88 18.20
N ASP A 357 0.65 10.57 17.76
CA ASP A 357 1.88 10.81 18.54
C ASP A 357 2.45 9.49 19.10
N MET A 358 2.42 8.45 18.27
CA MET A 358 2.77 7.08 18.64
C MET A 358 4.04 6.62 17.94
N ASP A 359 5.16 6.71 18.63
CA ASP A 359 6.44 6.17 18.18
C ASP A 359 6.45 4.64 18.25
N VAL A 360 6.67 3.99 17.11
CA VAL A 360 6.64 2.53 17.00
C VAL A 360 7.92 1.94 16.41
N ILE A 361 8.21 0.71 16.78
CA ILE A 361 9.24 -0.14 16.15
C ILE A 361 8.52 -1.15 15.26
N THR A 362 8.87 -1.17 13.98
CA THR A 362 8.39 -2.19 13.04
C THR A 362 9.47 -3.27 12.85
N THR A 363 9.06 -4.53 12.87
CA THR A 363 9.96 -5.66 12.57
C THR A 363 10.17 -5.80 11.06
N VAL A 364 11.09 -6.67 10.67
CA VAL A 364 11.29 -7.02 9.25
C VAL A 364 9.98 -7.54 8.67
N PRO A 365 9.48 -6.97 7.55
CA PRO A 365 8.28 -7.45 6.90
C PRO A 365 8.49 -8.86 6.35
N ASN A 366 7.47 -9.68 6.50
CA ASN A 366 7.40 -11.03 5.96
C ASN A 366 6.12 -11.19 5.14
N VAL A 367 6.13 -12.13 4.22
CA VAL A 367 4.93 -12.53 3.48
C VAL A 367 4.22 -13.69 4.20
N SER A 368 3.02 -14.03 3.76
CA SER A 368 2.33 -15.23 4.22
C SER A 368 2.92 -16.48 3.58
N TYR A 369 3.29 -17.45 4.38
CA TYR A 369 3.80 -18.76 3.94
C TYR A 369 2.82 -19.86 4.31
N MET A 370 2.64 -20.83 3.40
CA MET A 370 1.88 -22.03 3.67
C MET A 370 2.85 -23.15 4.08
N VAL A 371 2.68 -23.67 5.29
CA VAL A 371 3.54 -24.70 5.85
C VAL A 371 2.77 -26.00 5.95
N TYR A 372 3.25 -27.01 5.27
CA TYR A 372 2.69 -28.36 5.30
C TYR A 372 3.51 -29.25 6.23
N THR A 373 2.84 -29.87 7.18
CA THR A 373 3.49 -30.79 8.12
C THR A 373 3.43 -32.22 7.62
N LYS A 374 4.39 -33.06 8.05
CA LYS A 374 4.39 -34.51 7.77
C LYS A 374 3.17 -35.26 8.29
N GLN A 375 2.38 -34.61 9.16
CA GLN A 375 1.12 -35.14 9.68
C GLN A 375 -0.08 -34.77 8.80
N GLY A 376 0.13 -33.98 7.73
CA GLY A 376 -0.91 -33.54 6.81
C GLY A 376 -1.65 -32.28 7.28
N GLU A 377 -1.13 -31.58 8.29
CA GLU A 377 -1.67 -30.29 8.70
C GLU A 377 -1.15 -29.17 7.80
N GLU A 378 -2.03 -28.29 7.39
CA GLU A 378 -1.72 -27.06 6.66
C GLU A 378 -1.81 -25.88 7.63
N LYS A 379 -0.77 -25.05 7.65
CA LYS A 379 -0.69 -23.90 8.55
C LYS A 379 -0.18 -22.68 7.81
N GLU A 380 -0.93 -21.60 7.87
CA GLU A 380 -0.50 -20.29 7.40
C GLU A 380 0.40 -19.64 8.45
N VAL A 381 1.59 -19.19 8.04
CA VAL A 381 2.62 -18.63 8.93
C VAL A 381 3.05 -17.26 8.41
N HIS A 382 2.81 -16.22 9.20
CA HIS A 382 3.19 -14.83 8.92
C HIS A 382 4.43 -14.38 9.71
N ASN A 383 4.80 -15.13 10.74
CA ASN A 383 5.93 -14.84 11.62
C ASN A 383 6.89 -16.02 11.66
N PRO A 384 8.20 -15.82 11.39
CA PRO A 384 9.20 -16.87 11.49
C PRO A 384 9.22 -17.61 12.85
N SER A 385 8.83 -16.91 13.94
CA SER A 385 8.74 -17.52 15.28
C SER A 385 7.58 -18.51 15.42
N GLY A 386 6.56 -18.42 14.55
CA GLY A 386 5.43 -19.35 14.50
C GLY A 386 5.68 -20.61 13.67
N LEU A 387 6.88 -20.77 13.10
CA LEU A 387 7.24 -21.96 12.33
C LEU A 387 7.26 -23.20 13.22
N PRO A 388 6.65 -24.33 12.81
CA PRO A 388 6.82 -25.61 13.48
C PRO A 388 8.29 -26.06 13.50
N ASP A 389 8.61 -27.03 14.34
CA ASP A 389 9.94 -27.64 14.34
C ASP A 389 10.28 -28.16 12.93
N GLN A 390 11.50 -27.89 12.48
CA GLN A 390 11.96 -28.24 11.12
C GLN A 390 11.81 -29.74 10.82
N THR A 391 11.86 -30.59 11.84
CA THR A 391 11.68 -32.07 11.70
C THR A 391 10.23 -32.45 11.36
N MET A 392 9.25 -31.59 11.71
CA MET A 392 7.82 -31.81 11.47
C MET A 392 7.37 -31.25 10.11
N ILE A 393 8.14 -30.36 9.51
CA ILE A 393 7.81 -29.74 8.23
C ILE A 393 8.08 -30.73 7.10
N ASP A 394 7.10 -30.88 6.20
CA ASP A 394 7.25 -31.59 4.93
C ASP A 394 7.80 -30.63 3.87
N HIS A 395 7.06 -29.57 3.58
CA HIS A 395 7.50 -28.49 2.69
C HIS A 395 6.86 -27.16 3.09
N ILE A 396 7.42 -26.07 2.54
CA ILE A 396 6.91 -24.71 2.70
C ILE A 396 6.63 -24.15 1.32
N GLU A 397 5.47 -23.54 1.15
CA GLU A 397 5.13 -22.80 -0.06
C GLU A 397 5.20 -21.30 0.20
N GLU A 398 5.74 -20.56 -0.78
CA GLU A 398 5.77 -19.11 -0.77
C GLU A 398 4.89 -18.52 -1.88
N PRO A 399 4.33 -17.32 -1.67
CA PRO A 399 3.52 -16.64 -2.67
C PRO A 399 4.40 -16.15 -3.83
N TYR A 400 3.96 -16.45 -5.05
CA TYR A 400 4.54 -15.97 -6.29
C TYR A 400 3.63 -14.93 -6.91
N ILE A 401 4.23 -13.92 -7.49
CA ILE A 401 3.58 -12.85 -8.23
C ILE A 401 3.86 -12.97 -9.71
N ARG A 402 2.89 -12.54 -10.50
CA ARG A 402 3.10 -12.22 -11.90
C ARG A 402 3.36 -10.73 -12.02
N ALA A 403 4.57 -10.39 -12.41
CA ALA A 403 5.07 -9.03 -12.50
C ALA A 403 5.18 -8.58 -13.96
N SER A 404 4.78 -7.34 -14.23
CA SER A 404 4.98 -6.62 -15.48
C SER A 404 5.94 -5.45 -15.24
N ILE A 405 6.99 -5.38 -16.06
CA ILE A 405 8.00 -4.31 -16.01
C ILE A 405 8.07 -3.68 -17.39
N ILE A 406 7.68 -2.41 -17.53
CA ILE A 406 7.84 -1.65 -18.75
C ILE A 406 9.09 -0.78 -18.65
N THR A 407 9.96 -0.86 -19.63
CA THR A 407 11.24 -0.16 -19.65
C THR A 407 11.71 0.16 -21.06
N ALA A 408 12.71 1.04 -21.21
CA ALA A 408 13.41 1.22 -22.47
C ALA A 408 14.33 0.02 -22.76
N ALA A 409 14.51 -0.32 -24.02
CA ALA A 409 15.31 -1.48 -24.47
C ALA A 409 16.74 -1.50 -23.92
N ASP A 410 17.34 -0.34 -23.69
CA ASP A 410 18.70 -0.19 -23.13
C ASP A 410 18.86 -0.80 -21.72
N TYR A 411 17.77 -0.89 -20.96
CA TYR A 411 17.78 -1.37 -19.57
C TYR A 411 17.36 -2.83 -19.42
N ILE A 412 17.00 -3.54 -20.49
CA ILE A 412 16.57 -4.94 -20.45
C ILE A 412 17.61 -5.81 -19.74
N GLY A 413 18.89 -5.73 -20.15
CA GLY A 413 19.95 -6.58 -19.58
C GLY A 413 20.11 -6.42 -18.06
N PRO A 414 20.29 -5.21 -17.54
CA PRO A 414 20.35 -4.98 -16.09
C PRO A 414 19.09 -5.42 -15.32
N ILE A 415 17.90 -5.19 -15.85
CA ILE A 415 16.63 -5.58 -15.24
C ILE A 415 16.46 -7.10 -15.24
N MET A 416 16.78 -7.77 -16.37
CA MET A 416 16.80 -9.22 -16.45
C MET A 416 17.68 -9.82 -15.36
N LYS A 417 18.89 -9.27 -15.18
CA LYS A 417 19.81 -9.72 -14.14
C LYS A 417 19.21 -9.52 -12.75
N LEU A 418 18.64 -8.36 -12.46
CA LEU A 418 17.99 -8.08 -11.16
C LEU A 418 16.89 -9.11 -10.86
N CYS A 419 16.01 -9.38 -11.85
CA CYS A 419 14.92 -10.35 -11.66
C CYS A 419 15.43 -11.77 -11.45
N LEU A 420 16.45 -12.19 -12.22
CA LEU A 420 17.08 -13.51 -12.05
C LEU A 420 17.79 -13.66 -10.70
N ASP A 421 18.49 -12.62 -10.23
CA ASP A 421 19.13 -12.59 -8.90
C ASP A 421 18.09 -12.71 -7.77
N LYS A 422 16.84 -12.29 -8.03
CA LYS A 422 15.67 -12.42 -7.15
C LYS A 422 14.84 -13.69 -7.42
N ARG A 423 15.43 -14.71 -8.01
CA ARG A 423 14.81 -16.01 -8.34
C ARG A 423 13.62 -15.90 -9.31
N GLY A 424 13.59 -14.84 -10.11
CA GLY A 424 12.54 -14.61 -11.09
C GLY A 424 12.69 -15.51 -12.33
N GLU A 425 11.55 -15.90 -12.89
CA GLU A 425 11.43 -16.64 -14.13
C GLU A 425 10.81 -15.74 -15.19
N LEU A 426 11.51 -15.50 -16.32
CA LEU A 426 10.95 -14.76 -17.45
C LEU A 426 9.85 -15.58 -18.11
N ILE A 427 8.64 -15.01 -18.18
CA ILE A 427 7.50 -15.63 -18.86
C ILE A 427 7.47 -15.18 -20.32
N LYS A 428 7.55 -13.87 -20.55
CA LYS A 428 7.36 -13.25 -21.86
C LYS A 428 8.10 -11.92 -21.93
N GLN A 429 8.51 -11.56 -23.15
CA GLN A 429 9.03 -10.24 -23.48
C GLN A 429 8.31 -9.73 -24.72
N GLU A 430 7.77 -8.53 -24.66
CA GLU A 430 7.02 -7.90 -25.76
C GLU A 430 7.50 -6.47 -25.98
N TYR A 431 7.48 -6.05 -27.24
CA TYR A 431 7.70 -4.63 -27.59
C TYR A 431 6.34 -3.95 -27.62
N VAL A 432 6.15 -2.97 -26.74
CA VAL A 432 4.88 -2.23 -26.61
C VAL A 432 4.79 -1.16 -27.69
N SER A 433 5.84 -0.32 -27.85
CA SER A 433 5.91 0.71 -28.88
C SER A 433 7.35 1.22 -28.99
N GLY A 434 7.82 1.49 -30.21
CA GLY A 434 9.13 2.09 -30.48
C GLY A 434 10.28 1.38 -29.75
N ASN A 435 10.90 2.04 -28.77
CA ASN A 435 12.00 1.51 -27.95
C ASN A 435 11.57 0.97 -26.58
N ARG A 436 10.26 0.78 -26.34
CA ARG A 436 9.72 0.29 -25.07
C ARG A 436 9.43 -1.19 -25.11
N VAL A 437 9.81 -1.86 -24.03
CA VAL A 437 9.66 -3.31 -23.85
C VAL A 437 8.95 -3.60 -22.55
N GLU A 438 7.99 -4.50 -22.60
CA GLU A 438 7.34 -5.09 -21.45
C GLU A 438 7.94 -6.46 -21.16
N LEU A 439 8.38 -6.66 -19.92
CA LEU A 439 8.94 -7.90 -19.41
C LEU A 439 7.97 -8.50 -18.38
N HIS A 440 7.50 -9.70 -18.64
CA HIS A 440 6.65 -10.44 -17.71
C HIS A 440 7.47 -11.47 -16.97
N PHE A 441 7.47 -11.38 -15.66
CA PHE A 441 8.19 -12.29 -14.76
C PHE A 441 7.26 -12.97 -13.77
N MET A 442 7.61 -14.20 -13.41
CA MET A 442 7.14 -14.85 -12.21
C MET A 442 8.19 -14.66 -11.12
N LEU A 443 7.85 -14.00 -10.01
CA LEU A 443 8.78 -13.66 -8.93
C LEU A 443 8.21 -14.09 -7.57
N PRO A 444 9.05 -14.59 -6.65
CA PRO A 444 8.60 -14.79 -5.26
C PRO A 444 8.35 -13.45 -4.58
N LEU A 445 7.18 -13.27 -3.97
CA LEU A 445 6.80 -12.01 -3.33
C LEU A 445 7.80 -11.59 -2.24
N GLY A 446 8.31 -12.54 -1.45
CA GLY A 446 9.27 -12.26 -0.39
C GLY A 446 10.60 -11.65 -0.86
N GLU A 447 10.99 -11.86 -2.12
CA GLU A 447 12.24 -11.30 -2.67
C GLU A 447 12.07 -9.86 -3.16
N ILE A 448 10.84 -9.41 -3.41
CA ILE A 448 10.58 -8.07 -3.93
C ILE A 448 10.19 -7.06 -2.84
N VAL A 449 9.67 -7.55 -1.69
CA VAL A 449 9.11 -6.70 -0.63
C VAL A 449 10.14 -5.72 -0.06
N ILE A 450 11.43 -6.01 -0.03
CA ILE A 450 12.40 -5.21 0.73
C ILE A 450 13.07 -4.11 -0.12
N ASP A 451 13.67 -4.42 -1.26
CA ASP A 451 14.57 -3.49 -1.95
C ASP A 451 14.43 -3.49 -3.49
N PHE A 452 13.53 -4.30 -4.01
CA PHE A 452 13.42 -4.53 -5.44
C PHE A 452 13.05 -3.26 -6.22
N TYR A 453 12.06 -2.50 -5.75
CA TYR A 453 11.56 -1.32 -6.44
C TYR A 453 12.61 -0.21 -6.52
N ASP A 454 13.32 0.03 -5.42
CA ASP A 454 14.39 1.03 -5.36
C ASP A 454 15.55 0.65 -6.30
N LYS A 455 15.93 -0.64 -6.32
CA LYS A 455 16.94 -1.15 -7.25
C LYS A 455 16.49 -1.06 -8.69
N LEU A 456 15.23 -1.40 -8.98
CA LEU A 456 14.67 -1.29 -10.32
C LEU A 456 14.72 0.15 -10.82
N LYS A 457 14.27 1.11 -10.02
CA LYS A 457 14.35 2.55 -10.33
C LYS A 457 15.78 3.02 -10.52
N SER A 458 16.69 2.62 -9.66
CA SER A 458 18.12 3.01 -9.75
C SER A 458 18.78 2.48 -11.02
N ILE A 459 18.58 1.20 -11.34
CA ILE A 459 19.18 0.54 -12.52
C ILE A 459 18.64 1.15 -13.83
N SER A 460 17.35 1.46 -13.85
CA SER A 460 16.69 2.03 -15.02
C SER A 460 16.74 3.55 -15.09
N LYS A 461 17.40 4.22 -14.13
CA LYS A 461 17.43 5.68 -13.99
C LYS A 461 16.02 6.31 -13.93
N GLY A 462 15.06 5.59 -13.38
CA GLY A 462 13.67 5.99 -13.28
C GLY A 462 12.79 5.65 -14.50
N TYR A 463 13.36 5.05 -15.54
CA TYR A 463 12.61 4.70 -16.77
C TYR A 463 11.84 3.38 -16.71
N ALA A 464 12.00 2.58 -15.65
CA ALA A 464 11.22 1.36 -15.48
C ALA A 464 10.03 1.59 -14.58
N SER A 465 8.85 1.18 -15.03
CA SER A 465 7.66 1.03 -14.21
C SER A 465 7.43 -0.44 -13.87
N PHE A 466 6.79 -0.68 -12.74
CA PHE A 466 6.59 -2.01 -12.18
C PHE A 466 5.17 -2.14 -11.65
N ASP A 467 4.52 -3.23 -12.02
CA ASP A 467 3.23 -3.63 -11.50
C ASP A 467 3.18 -5.14 -11.29
N TYR A 468 2.34 -5.62 -10.38
CA TYR A 468 2.24 -7.04 -10.10
C TYR A 468 0.90 -7.43 -9.49
N HIS A 469 0.55 -8.72 -9.63
CA HIS A 469 -0.53 -9.35 -8.87
C HIS A 469 -0.08 -10.71 -8.36
N VAL A 470 -0.68 -11.15 -7.26
CA VAL A 470 -0.40 -12.48 -6.70
C VAL A 470 -1.05 -13.53 -7.60
N ASP A 471 -0.26 -14.53 -7.98
CA ASP A 471 -0.70 -15.58 -8.91
C ASP A 471 -0.95 -16.92 -8.18
N CYS A 472 0.04 -17.45 -7.49
CA CYS A 472 -0.06 -18.77 -6.86
C CYS A 472 0.93 -18.94 -5.69
N TYR A 473 0.78 -20.03 -4.96
CA TYR A 473 1.78 -20.51 -4.00
C TYR A 473 2.60 -21.61 -4.65
N ARG A 474 3.92 -21.64 -4.39
CA ARG A 474 4.83 -22.68 -4.92
C ARG A 474 5.75 -23.20 -3.81
N PRO A 475 6.02 -24.53 -3.80
CA PRO A 475 7.01 -25.10 -2.90
C PRO A 475 8.40 -24.47 -3.07
N SER A 476 9.04 -24.10 -1.96
CA SER A 476 10.35 -23.47 -1.96
C SER A 476 11.22 -23.96 -0.80
N LYS A 477 12.54 -23.94 -1.02
CA LYS A 477 13.54 -24.35 0.01
C LYS A 477 13.81 -23.19 0.96
N LEU A 478 12.81 -22.85 1.75
CA LEU A 478 12.90 -21.78 2.74
C LEU A 478 13.46 -22.29 4.06
N ILE A 479 14.27 -21.47 4.68
CA ILE A 479 14.85 -21.73 6.00
C ILE A 479 14.71 -20.52 6.90
N LYS A 480 14.58 -20.78 8.20
CA LYS A 480 14.55 -19.72 9.22
C LYS A 480 15.98 -19.26 9.50
N LEU A 481 16.21 -17.97 9.35
CA LEU A 481 17.44 -17.29 9.71
C LEU A 481 17.21 -16.50 11.00
N ASP A 482 17.93 -16.86 12.06
CA ASP A 482 17.88 -16.19 13.35
C ASP A 482 19.10 -15.28 13.53
N ILE A 483 18.89 -14.10 14.09
CA ILE A 483 19.96 -13.20 14.53
C ILE A 483 20.11 -13.31 16.05
N LEU A 484 21.33 -13.59 16.48
CA LEU A 484 21.65 -13.71 17.90
C LEU A 484 22.55 -12.54 18.33
N LEU A 485 22.21 -11.92 19.44
CA LEU A 485 23.06 -10.93 20.12
C LEU A 485 23.61 -11.54 21.41
N ASN A 486 24.93 -11.70 21.49
CA ASN A 486 25.61 -12.37 22.59
C ASN A 486 25.15 -13.82 22.86
N GLY A 487 24.62 -14.48 21.83
CA GLY A 487 24.09 -15.85 21.92
C GLY A 487 22.58 -15.93 22.19
N GLU A 488 21.92 -14.81 22.48
CA GLU A 488 20.47 -14.75 22.68
C GLU A 488 19.77 -14.39 21.34
N PRO A 489 18.76 -15.15 20.92
CA PRO A 489 18.03 -14.85 19.69
C PRO A 489 17.19 -13.57 19.83
N VAL A 490 17.18 -12.75 18.79
CA VAL A 490 16.32 -11.58 18.65
C VAL A 490 15.24 -11.91 17.63
N ASP A 491 14.10 -12.34 18.12
CA ASP A 491 12.95 -12.81 17.33
C ASP A 491 12.44 -11.75 16.33
N ALA A 492 12.49 -10.49 16.70
CA ALA A 492 12.12 -9.36 15.83
C ALA A 492 13.02 -9.18 14.58
N LEU A 493 14.22 -9.80 14.58
CA LEU A 493 15.16 -9.79 13.46
C LEU A 493 15.20 -11.15 12.73
N SER A 494 14.39 -12.13 13.16
CA SER A 494 14.29 -13.42 12.49
C SER A 494 13.52 -13.28 11.18
N THR A 495 13.95 -13.99 10.14
CA THR A 495 13.30 -13.97 8.83
C THR A 495 13.31 -15.33 8.16
N LEU A 496 12.39 -15.57 7.24
CA LEU A 496 12.43 -16.71 6.32
C LEU A 496 13.13 -16.28 5.03
N THR A 497 14.12 -17.05 4.61
CA THR A 497 14.87 -16.78 3.38
C THR A 497 15.16 -18.05 2.63
N HIS A 498 15.36 -17.94 1.32
CA HIS A 498 15.75 -19.09 0.50
C HIS A 498 17.13 -19.60 0.91
N GLN A 499 17.30 -20.92 0.91
CA GLN A 499 18.53 -21.58 1.38
C GLN A 499 19.79 -21.05 0.68
N ASP A 500 19.72 -20.77 -0.62
CA ASP A 500 20.86 -20.31 -1.42
C ASP A 500 21.31 -18.89 -1.04
N ASN A 501 20.38 -18.05 -0.60
CA ASN A 501 20.63 -16.65 -0.24
C ASN A 501 20.97 -16.45 1.24
N ALA A 502 20.69 -17.43 2.09
CA ALA A 502 20.75 -17.30 3.55
C ALA A 502 22.11 -16.85 4.08
N VAL A 503 23.22 -17.37 3.52
CA VAL A 503 24.58 -17.04 3.97
C VAL A 503 24.92 -15.59 3.62
N THR A 504 24.61 -15.17 2.39
CA THR A 504 24.88 -13.80 1.91
C THR A 504 24.04 -12.80 2.66
N PHE A 505 22.75 -13.08 2.82
CA PHE A 505 21.81 -12.24 3.56
C PHE A 505 22.18 -12.12 5.03
N GLY A 506 22.46 -13.25 5.71
CA GLY A 506 22.88 -13.26 7.11
C GLY A 506 24.18 -12.49 7.37
N ARG A 507 25.13 -12.53 6.42
CA ARG A 507 26.39 -11.77 6.52
C ARG A 507 26.11 -10.26 6.43
N ARG A 508 25.34 -9.82 5.43
CA ARG A 508 24.96 -8.41 5.26
C ARG A 508 24.20 -7.87 6.47
N MET A 509 23.26 -8.65 7.02
CA MET A 509 22.57 -8.29 8.26
C MET A 509 23.54 -8.08 9.42
N CYS A 510 24.47 -9.00 9.65
CA CYS A 510 25.46 -8.86 10.71
C CYS A 510 26.36 -7.62 10.53
N GLU A 511 26.80 -7.36 9.30
CA GLU A 511 27.61 -6.18 8.95
C GLU A 511 26.84 -4.88 9.21
N LYS A 512 25.58 -4.78 8.76
CA LYS A 512 24.75 -3.61 8.96
C LYS A 512 24.41 -3.35 10.42
N LEU A 513 24.05 -4.39 11.15
CA LEU A 513 23.80 -4.30 12.59
C LEU A 513 25.05 -3.85 13.37
N LYS A 514 26.25 -4.27 12.96
CA LYS A 514 27.51 -3.83 13.58
C LYS A 514 27.74 -2.33 13.41
N GLU A 515 27.34 -1.74 12.29
CA GLU A 515 27.45 -0.31 12.04
C GLU A 515 26.49 0.50 12.92
N LEU A 516 25.31 -0.02 13.17
CA LEU A 516 24.19 0.68 13.80
C LEU A 516 24.13 0.50 15.32
N ILE A 517 24.51 -0.69 15.82
CA ILE A 517 24.51 -0.93 17.26
C ILE A 517 25.65 -0.14 17.91
N PRO A 518 25.35 0.77 18.87
CA PRO A 518 26.37 1.58 19.51
C PRO A 518 27.31 0.74 20.37
N ARG A 519 28.56 1.17 20.49
CA ARG A 519 29.53 0.51 21.36
C ARG A 519 29.08 0.65 22.81
N GLN A 520 29.00 -0.48 23.49
CA GLN A 520 28.65 -0.56 24.91
C GLN A 520 29.88 -0.88 25.79
N GLN A 521 29.67 -1.11 27.09
CA GLN A 521 30.73 -1.41 28.04
C GLN A 521 31.37 -2.80 27.86
N PHE A 522 30.74 -3.64 27.04
CA PHE A 522 31.17 -5.01 26.72
C PHE A 522 31.11 -5.27 25.20
N ASP A 523 31.82 -6.30 24.74
CA ASP A 523 31.78 -6.69 23.33
C ASP A 523 30.42 -7.35 23.02
N ILE A 524 29.78 -6.93 21.92
CA ILE A 524 28.52 -7.49 21.44
C ILE A 524 28.85 -8.39 20.27
N ALA A 525 28.60 -9.71 20.41
CA ALA A 525 28.67 -10.64 19.32
C ALA A 525 27.34 -10.66 18.56
N ILE A 526 27.37 -10.32 17.28
CA ILE A 526 26.23 -10.40 16.36
C ILE A 526 26.45 -11.65 15.52
N GLN A 527 25.47 -12.55 15.50
CA GLN A 527 25.60 -13.83 14.82
C GLN A 527 24.33 -14.10 14.02
N ALA A 528 24.47 -14.58 12.79
CA ALA A 528 23.39 -15.12 12.00
C ALA A 528 23.46 -16.66 12.07
N ALA A 529 22.35 -17.31 12.38
CA ALA A 529 22.28 -18.75 12.57
C ALA A 529 21.09 -19.38 11.81
N ILE A 530 21.30 -20.62 11.37
CA ILE A 530 20.27 -21.49 10.82
C ILE A 530 20.15 -22.67 11.80
N GLY A 531 19.10 -22.69 12.60
CA GLY A 531 19.01 -23.61 13.73
C GLY A 531 20.21 -23.45 14.68
N ALA A 532 20.94 -24.52 14.93
CA ALA A 532 22.13 -24.46 15.79
C ALA A 532 23.42 -24.03 15.07
N LYS A 533 23.39 -23.87 13.74
CA LYS A 533 24.59 -23.56 12.94
C LYS A 533 24.74 -22.08 12.72
N ILE A 534 25.82 -21.48 13.25
CA ILE A 534 26.21 -20.09 12.98
C ILE A 534 26.83 -20.03 11.58
N ILE A 535 26.27 -19.16 10.71
CA ILE A 535 26.70 -18.97 9.31
C ILE A 535 27.46 -17.66 9.09
N ALA A 536 27.25 -16.64 9.95
CA ALA A 536 27.97 -15.39 9.92
C ALA A 536 28.16 -14.84 11.33
N ARG A 537 29.22 -14.07 11.54
CA ARG A 537 29.51 -13.45 12.84
C ARG A 537 30.24 -12.14 12.67
N GLU A 538 29.76 -11.11 13.37
CA GLU A 538 30.41 -9.82 13.54
C GLU A 538 30.52 -9.46 15.02
N THR A 539 31.33 -8.46 15.36
CA THR A 539 31.52 -8.04 16.76
C THR A 539 31.61 -6.53 16.85
N VAL A 540 30.73 -5.92 17.65
CA VAL A 540 30.84 -4.52 18.06
C VAL A 540 31.79 -4.47 19.27
N LYS A 541 32.93 -3.83 19.09
CA LYS A 541 33.94 -3.73 20.15
C LYS A 541 33.48 -2.78 21.25
N GLN A 542 33.76 -3.14 22.49
CA GLN A 542 33.44 -2.36 23.67
C GLN A 542 34.10 -0.96 23.66
N VAL A 543 33.53 -0.02 24.40
CA VAL A 543 34.20 1.25 24.74
C VAL A 543 35.35 0.92 25.70
N ARG A 544 36.57 1.22 25.29
CA ARG A 544 37.75 1.04 26.15
C ARG A 544 37.98 2.29 26.99
N LYS A 545 37.83 2.15 28.30
CA LYS A 545 38.33 3.15 29.26
C LYS A 545 39.72 2.73 29.68
N ASP A 546 40.72 3.59 29.47
CA ASP A 546 42.06 3.33 29.96
C ASP A 546 42.11 3.54 31.49
N VAL A 547 41.96 2.41 32.21
CA VAL A 547 41.99 2.40 33.68
C VAL A 547 43.40 2.53 34.22
N THR A 548 44.41 2.45 33.35
CA THR A 548 45.84 2.52 33.71
C THR A 548 46.43 3.90 33.46
N ALA A 549 45.71 4.82 32.79
CA ALA A 549 46.20 6.16 32.45
C ALA A 549 46.66 6.98 33.66
N LYS A 550 46.12 6.73 34.85
CA LYS A 550 46.49 7.39 36.09
C LYS A 550 47.60 6.64 36.90
N CYS A 551 48.14 5.53 36.36
CA CYS A 551 49.21 4.78 37.01
C CYS A 551 50.55 5.33 36.57
N TYR A 552 51.13 6.25 37.37
CA TYR A 552 52.47 6.76 37.17
C TYR A 552 53.51 5.72 37.67
N GLY A 553 54.57 5.49 36.88
CA GLY A 553 55.69 4.62 37.23
C GLY A 553 55.47 3.13 36.95
N GLY A 554 56.49 2.33 37.17
CA GLY A 554 56.62 0.95 36.78
C GLY A 554 55.84 -0.09 37.62
N ASP A 555 54.78 0.29 38.36
CA ASP A 555 54.00 -0.66 39.17
C ASP A 555 53.13 -1.58 38.29
N VAL A 556 53.78 -2.63 37.78
CA VAL A 556 53.22 -3.66 36.94
C VAL A 556 52.10 -4.42 37.68
N SER A 557 52.25 -4.64 38.98
CA SER A 557 51.29 -5.38 39.79
C SER A 557 49.96 -4.65 39.92
N ARG A 558 50.00 -3.32 40.12
CA ARG A 558 48.79 -2.48 40.22
C ARG A 558 48.08 -2.36 38.88
N LYS A 559 48.83 -2.19 37.77
CA LYS A 559 48.28 -2.19 36.41
C LYS A 559 47.55 -3.50 36.11
N ARG A 560 48.17 -4.63 36.45
CA ARG A 560 47.57 -5.97 36.24
C ARG A 560 46.29 -6.16 37.06
N LYS A 561 46.27 -5.79 38.33
CA LYS A 561 45.07 -5.83 39.19
C LYS A 561 43.91 -4.97 38.67
N LEU A 562 44.22 -3.76 38.17
CA LEU A 562 43.22 -2.86 37.61
C LEU A 562 42.63 -3.44 36.30
N LEU A 563 43.46 -4.02 35.44
CA LEU A 563 43.00 -4.69 34.21
C LEU A 563 42.18 -5.93 34.51
N GLU A 564 42.57 -6.73 35.52
CA GLU A 564 41.80 -7.90 35.95
C GLU A 564 40.44 -7.51 36.55
N LYS A 565 40.39 -6.45 37.37
CA LYS A 565 39.15 -5.89 37.92
C LYS A 565 38.23 -5.38 36.83
N GLN A 566 38.79 -4.68 35.83
CA GLN A 566 38.05 -4.22 34.67
C GLN A 566 37.48 -5.41 33.86
N LYS A 567 38.28 -6.46 33.62
CA LYS A 567 37.89 -7.69 32.92
C LYS A 567 36.76 -8.41 33.66
N ARG A 568 36.84 -8.54 34.99
CA ARG A 568 35.77 -9.15 35.82
C ARG A 568 34.48 -8.32 35.80
N GLY A 569 34.60 -6.99 35.93
CA GLY A 569 33.46 -6.06 35.86
C GLY A 569 32.73 -6.15 34.52
N LYS A 570 33.48 -6.16 33.41
CA LYS A 570 32.90 -6.32 32.06
C LYS A 570 32.24 -7.69 31.85
N LYS A 571 32.83 -8.78 32.37
CA LYS A 571 32.23 -10.12 32.33
C LYS A 571 30.91 -10.14 33.09
N ARG A 572 30.83 -9.48 34.26
CA ARG A 572 29.62 -9.37 35.07
C ARG A 572 28.54 -8.51 34.39
N MET A 573 28.92 -7.39 33.77
CA MET A 573 28.00 -6.54 32.98
C MET A 573 27.43 -7.30 31.78
N LYS A 574 28.25 -8.08 31.08
CA LYS A 574 27.78 -8.90 29.97
C LYS A 574 26.74 -9.97 30.40
N GLN A 575 26.83 -10.47 31.65
CA GLN A 575 25.87 -11.43 32.20
C GLN A 575 24.56 -10.79 32.67
N ILE A 576 24.57 -9.49 32.96
CA ILE A 576 23.44 -8.76 33.54
C ILE A 576 22.77 -7.83 32.51
N GLY A 577 23.51 -7.34 31.52
CA GLY A 577 23.06 -6.32 30.59
C GLY A 577 22.40 -6.89 29.34
N ASN A 578 21.17 -6.50 29.05
CA ASN A 578 20.57 -6.65 27.73
C ASN A 578 21.27 -5.72 26.75
N VAL A 579 21.39 -6.16 25.50
CA VAL A 579 21.92 -5.32 24.42
C VAL A 579 20.83 -4.36 23.97
N GLU A 580 21.06 -3.06 24.10
CA GLU A 580 20.16 -2.06 23.52
C GLU A 580 20.34 -2.03 22.00
N VAL A 581 19.28 -2.34 21.28
CA VAL A 581 19.22 -2.27 19.82
C VAL A 581 18.44 -1.01 19.46
N PRO A 582 19.06 -0.03 18.80
CA PRO A 582 18.36 1.20 18.43
C PRO A 582 17.30 0.91 17.34
N GLN A 583 16.21 1.67 17.34
CA GLN A 583 15.13 1.56 16.34
C GLN A 583 15.65 1.58 14.90
N LYS A 584 16.65 2.43 14.62
CA LYS A 584 17.30 2.50 13.31
C LYS A 584 17.90 1.16 12.84
N ALA A 585 18.27 0.27 13.77
CA ALA A 585 18.82 -1.04 13.41
C ALA A 585 17.74 -1.98 12.85
N PHE A 586 16.52 -1.91 13.35
CA PHE A 586 15.39 -2.69 12.81
C PHE A 586 14.98 -2.18 11.41
N LEU A 587 14.94 -0.87 11.23
CA LEU A 587 14.61 -0.25 9.94
C LEU A 587 15.70 -0.43 8.89
N ALA A 588 16.97 -0.41 9.30
CA ALA A 588 18.10 -0.53 8.36
C ALA A 588 18.31 -1.95 7.83
N VAL A 589 17.78 -2.96 8.50
CA VAL A 589 17.71 -4.33 7.96
C VAL A 589 16.77 -4.41 6.74
N LEU A 590 15.84 -3.45 6.62
CA LEU A 590 14.96 -3.31 5.46
C LEU A 590 15.68 -2.75 4.22
N LYS A 591 16.85 -2.11 4.39
CA LYS A 591 17.64 -1.47 3.33
C LYS A 591 19.06 -2.09 3.31
N LEU A 592 19.12 -3.38 3.06
CA LEU A 592 20.39 -4.08 2.82
C LEU A 592 20.78 -3.85 1.37
N ASP A 593 21.73 -2.94 1.13
CA ASP A 593 22.32 -2.66 -0.18
C ASP A 593 23.11 -3.87 -0.74
#